data_7a4aaf0d48ea085a2a7d7da43bc46d60
#
_entry.id   7a4aaf0d48ea085a2a7d7da43bc46d60
#
_cell.length_a   1.000
_cell.length_b   1.000
_cell.length_c   1.000
_cell.angle_alpha   90.00
_cell.angle_beta   90.00
_cell.angle_gamma   90.00
#
_symmetry.space_group_name_H-M   'P 1'
#
loop_
_entity.id
_entity.type
_entity.pdbx_description
1 polymer ?
#
loop_
_entity_poly.entity_id
_entity_poly.type
_entity_poly.pdbx_seq_one_letter_code
_entity_poly.pdbx_strand_id
1 'polypeptide(L)'
;MINFTWWVNRKDAKGKNLFEGGFLGLDNIGVFDRSSELPGGGTLEQADGTSWMAMYSLNMMKMAIKICEYDSSFEDVATKFFEHFVYISESLNKADKDWIGAWDEEDGFYYDVLKLPGRKFVQLKIHSLVGLSPLYAVSLIHKETMRDIPGFKKRLNWFSKDRIKEGKYLAIEKYNEDEDVLFSLIPKDRMIKLIKAMIDESEFLAPGGIRSLSKRHQNAYCINIEGGEYCIDYQPGESTSDLFGGNSNWRGPVWMPTNYLLIESLREYHKYYGDSLKLEFPTGSGVEMNLDEIANELFKRLISIFTLDEDGNRPVNNNEELYKDEHFKDLVLFYEYFHGDNSRGIGASHQTGWTGIVAKLINKYH
;
A
#
# COMPACT_ATOMS: atom_id res chain seq x y z
N MET A 1 -6.09 -8.33 18.69
CA MET A 1 -5.68 -9.67 18.25
C MET A 1 -6.86 -10.63 18.02
N ILE A 2 -7.78 -10.84 18.95
CA ILE A 2 -8.92 -11.77 18.78
C ILE A 2 -9.77 -11.41 17.57
N ASN A 3 -10.13 -10.15 17.39
CA ASN A 3 -10.93 -9.68 16.26
C ASN A 3 -10.21 -9.92 14.92
N PHE A 4 -8.92 -9.65 14.86
CA PHE A 4 -8.11 -9.92 13.66
C PHE A 4 -8.04 -11.43 13.33
N THR A 5 -7.97 -12.29 14.34
CA THR A 5 -7.99 -13.75 14.15
C THR A 5 -9.27 -14.20 13.43
N TRP A 6 -10.41 -13.53 13.71
CA TRP A 6 -11.67 -13.82 13.00
C TRP A 6 -11.57 -13.44 11.51
N TRP A 7 -10.98 -12.28 11.21
CA TRP A 7 -10.79 -11.82 9.82
C TRP A 7 -9.85 -12.73 9.04
N VAL A 8 -8.69 -13.05 9.58
CA VAL A 8 -7.67 -13.86 8.88
C VAL A 8 -8.12 -15.30 8.61
N ASN A 9 -9.13 -15.78 9.34
CA ASN A 9 -9.73 -17.09 9.09
C ASN A 9 -10.80 -17.06 7.99
N ARG A 10 -11.21 -15.89 7.50
CA ARG A 10 -12.07 -15.73 6.33
C ARG A 10 -11.22 -15.67 5.07
N LYS A 11 -10.73 -16.83 4.69
CA LYS A 11 -9.96 -17.02 3.46
C LYS A 11 -10.89 -17.02 2.26
N ASP A 12 -10.30 -16.92 1.07
CA ASP A 12 -10.98 -17.19 -0.19
C ASP A 12 -11.71 -18.55 -0.16
N ALA A 13 -12.63 -18.75 -1.09
CA ALA A 13 -13.43 -19.97 -1.19
C ALA A 13 -12.60 -21.28 -1.27
N LYS A 14 -11.29 -21.19 -1.58
CA LYS A 14 -10.36 -22.31 -1.65
C LYS A 14 -9.35 -22.39 -0.52
N GLY A 15 -9.40 -21.47 0.44
CA GLY A 15 -8.48 -21.43 1.58
C GLY A 15 -7.03 -21.10 1.21
N LYS A 16 -6.80 -20.34 0.12
CA LYS A 16 -5.48 -19.99 -0.39
C LYS A 16 -4.84 -18.77 0.29
N ASN A 17 -5.51 -18.12 1.24
CA ASN A 17 -5.07 -16.87 1.89
C ASN A 17 -4.96 -15.66 0.93
N LEU A 18 -5.73 -15.65 -0.15
CA LEU A 18 -6.08 -14.46 -0.91
C LEU A 18 -7.40 -13.92 -0.37
N PHE A 19 -7.58 -12.62 -0.39
CA PHE A 19 -8.74 -11.99 0.23
C PHE A 19 -9.60 -11.32 -0.84
N GLU A 20 -10.90 -11.49 -0.70
CA GLU A 20 -11.94 -10.96 -1.58
C GLU A 20 -12.81 -9.96 -0.81
N GLY A 21 -13.46 -9.04 -1.52
CA GLY A 21 -14.47 -8.14 -0.99
C GLY A 21 -14.05 -6.68 -0.92
N GLY A 22 -15.03 -5.79 -1.02
CA GLY A 22 -14.86 -4.33 -1.09
C GLY A 22 -14.65 -3.63 0.25
N PHE A 23 -14.13 -4.30 1.28
CA PHE A 23 -14.09 -3.79 2.65
C PHE A 23 -13.09 -2.62 2.89
N LEU A 24 -12.22 -2.34 1.95
CA LEU A 24 -11.19 -1.30 2.11
C LEU A 24 -11.66 0.11 1.78
N GLY A 25 -12.86 0.27 1.20
CA GLY A 25 -13.41 1.58 0.84
C GLY A 25 -12.71 2.27 -0.32
N LEU A 26 -11.97 1.53 -1.16
CA LEU A 26 -11.36 2.03 -2.39
C LEU A 26 -12.36 1.92 -3.54
N ASP A 27 -13.49 2.58 -3.41
CA ASP A 27 -14.73 2.26 -4.10
C ASP A 27 -14.59 2.21 -5.63
N ASN A 28 -14.09 3.26 -6.25
CA ASN A 28 -14.01 3.36 -7.71
C ASN A 28 -12.61 3.09 -8.29
N ILE A 29 -11.68 2.48 -7.53
CA ILE A 29 -10.29 2.24 -7.95
C ILE A 29 -10.13 1.20 -9.06
N GLY A 30 -11.16 0.45 -9.35
CA GLY A 30 -11.20 -0.59 -10.39
C GLY A 30 -12.21 -0.29 -11.50
N VAL A 31 -12.32 -1.22 -12.43
CA VAL A 31 -13.33 -1.17 -13.51
C VAL A 31 -14.70 -1.69 -13.06
N PHE A 32 -14.76 -2.36 -11.90
CA PHE A 32 -15.99 -2.93 -11.33
C PHE A 32 -16.25 -2.37 -9.94
N ASP A 33 -17.52 -2.37 -9.54
CA ASP A 33 -17.90 -2.33 -8.14
C ASP A 33 -17.44 -3.61 -7.45
N ARG A 34 -16.47 -3.46 -6.55
CA ARG A 34 -15.84 -4.60 -5.85
C ARG A 34 -16.76 -5.22 -4.77
N SER A 35 -17.90 -4.57 -4.47
CA SER A 35 -18.89 -5.01 -3.49
C SER A 35 -20.10 -5.70 -4.14
N SER A 36 -20.25 -5.62 -5.47
CA SER A 36 -21.36 -6.18 -6.22
C SER A 36 -21.01 -7.51 -6.90
N GLU A 37 -22.01 -8.18 -7.45
CA GLU A 37 -21.79 -9.33 -8.31
C GLU A 37 -21.00 -8.91 -9.55
N LEU A 38 -19.90 -9.63 -9.80
CA LEU A 38 -19.05 -9.36 -10.93
C LEU A 38 -19.61 -9.95 -12.22
N PRO A 39 -19.32 -9.33 -13.39
CA PRO A 39 -19.70 -9.85 -14.68
C PRO A 39 -19.28 -11.32 -14.86
N GLY A 40 -20.15 -12.13 -15.46
CA GLY A 40 -19.88 -13.54 -15.73
C GLY A 40 -19.84 -14.44 -14.50
N GLY A 41 -20.35 -14.00 -13.36
CA GLY A 41 -20.30 -14.76 -12.11
C GLY A 41 -18.88 -15.01 -11.62
N GLY A 42 -17.96 -14.10 -11.93
CA GLY A 42 -16.56 -14.14 -11.52
C GLY A 42 -16.35 -13.78 -10.06
N THR A 43 -15.14 -14.02 -9.56
CA THR A 43 -14.65 -13.54 -8.26
C THR A 43 -13.39 -12.71 -8.46
N LEU A 44 -13.15 -11.73 -7.59
CA LEU A 44 -11.98 -10.85 -7.65
C LEU A 44 -11.04 -11.17 -6.50
N GLU A 45 -9.90 -11.76 -6.83
CA GLU A 45 -8.79 -11.96 -5.91
C GLU A 45 -8.03 -10.62 -5.80
N GLN A 46 -8.09 -9.97 -4.63
CA GLN A 46 -7.63 -8.61 -4.47
C GLN A 46 -6.18 -8.53 -3.95
N ALA A 47 -5.32 -7.83 -4.68
CA ALA A 47 -3.94 -7.60 -4.28
C ALA A 47 -3.84 -6.68 -3.06
N ASP A 48 -4.65 -5.61 -3.01
CA ASP A 48 -4.69 -4.70 -1.86
C ASP A 48 -5.28 -5.36 -0.61
N GLY A 49 -6.44 -6.01 -0.71
CA GLY A 49 -7.04 -6.72 0.42
C GLY A 49 -6.08 -7.73 1.04
N THR A 50 -5.38 -8.48 0.19
CA THR A 50 -4.35 -9.44 0.61
C THR A 50 -3.17 -8.75 1.28
N SER A 51 -2.71 -7.62 0.74
CA SER A 51 -1.60 -6.82 1.29
C SER A 51 -1.93 -6.21 2.65
N TRP A 52 -3.15 -5.70 2.84
CA TRP A 52 -3.63 -5.19 4.12
C TRP A 52 -3.66 -6.29 5.19
N MET A 53 -4.11 -7.50 4.83
CA MET A 53 -4.11 -8.64 5.76
C MET A 53 -2.70 -9.08 6.14
N ALA A 54 -1.74 -9.01 5.22
CA ALA A 54 -0.32 -9.24 5.50
C ALA A 54 0.24 -8.17 6.46
N MET A 55 -0.02 -6.89 6.20
CA MET A 55 0.40 -5.79 7.08
C MET A 55 -0.19 -5.93 8.49
N TYR A 56 -1.48 -6.26 8.60
CA TYR A 56 -2.11 -6.49 9.90
C TYR A 56 -1.49 -7.70 10.63
N SER A 57 -1.14 -8.77 9.92
CA SER A 57 -0.44 -9.92 10.51
C SER A 57 0.91 -9.49 11.11
N LEU A 58 1.71 -8.68 10.40
CA LEU A 58 2.96 -8.14 10.92
C LEU A 58 2.73 -7.22 12.13
N ASN A 59 1.72 -6.36 12.10
CA ASN A 59 1.39 -5.50 13.23
C ASN A 59 0.97 -6.31 14.46
N MET A 60 0.16 -7.37 14.29
CA MET A 60 -0.22 -8.27 15.38
C MET A 60 0.99 -9.03 15.93
N MET A 61 1.89 -9.46 15.05
CA MET A 61 3.16 -10.10 15.45
C MET A 61 4.01 -9.14 16.30
N LYS A 62 4.21 -7.89 15.85
CA LYS A 62 4.96 -6.87 16.61
C LYS A 62 4.33 -6.58 17.98
N MET A 63 3.00 -6.47 18.05
CA MET A 63 2.30 -6.30 19.32
C MET A 63 2.48 -7.50 20.26
N ALA A 64 2.41 -8.74 19.73
CA ALA A 64 2.65 -9.93 20.52
C ALA A 64 4.09 -9.97 21.04
N ILE A 65 5.08 -9.65 20.19
CA ILE A 65 6.50 -9.56 20.58
C ILE A 65 6.67 -8.50 21.69
N LYS A 66 6.03 -7.35 21.58
CA LYS A 66 6.11 -6.32 22.63
C LYS A 66 5.50 -6.78 23.96
N ILE A 67 4.45 -7.58 23.93
CA ILE A 67 3.85 -8.16 25.15
C ILE A 67 4.76 -9.21 25.77
N CYS A 68 5.61 -9.91 25.00
CA CYS A 68 6.58 -10.88 25.54
C CYS A 68 7.53 -10.27 26.58
N GLU A 69 7.74 -8.97 26.59
CA GLU A 69 8.50 -8.27 27.65
C GLU A 69 7.87 -8.47 29.05
N TYR A 70 6.59 -8.79 29.12
CA TYR A 70 5.82 -8.97 30.35
C TYR A 70 5.30 -10.40 30.53
N ASP A 71 5.01 -11.10 29.42
CA ASP A 71 4.43 -12.43 29.39
C ASP A 71 4.96 -13.23 28.19
N SER A 72 5.92 -14.12 28.45
CA SER A 72 6.55 -14.94 27.42
C SER A 72 5.61 -15.91 26.69
N SER A 73 4.41 -16.19 27.22
CA SER A 73 3.41 -17.03 26.54
C SER A 73 2.96 -16.42 25.20
N PHE A 74 3.18 -15.11 24.98
CA PHE A 74 2.88 -14.43 23.73
C PHE A 74 3.86 -14.74 22.59
N GLU A 75 4.95 -15.48 22.82
CA GLU A 75 5.81 -15.98 21.73
C GLU A 75 5.03 -16.91 20.78
N ASP A 76 4.12 -17.74 21.30
CA ASP A 76 3.26 -18.58 20.47
C ASP A 76 2.25 -17.76 19.65
N VAL A 77 1.77 -16.65 20.22
CA VAL A 77 0.88 -15.72 19.52
C VAL A 77 1.63 -15.00 18.40
N ALA A 78 2.86 -14.53 18.65
CA ALA A 78 3.73 -13.94 17.64
C ALA A 78 4.01 -14.94 16.51
N THR A 79 4.31 -16.19 16.85
CA THR A 79 4.53 -17.28 15.88
C THR A 79 3.31 -17.51 15.00
N LYS A 80 2.11 -17.51 15.57
CA LYS A 80 0.87 -17.67 14.82
C LYS A 80 0.70 -16.57 13.76
N PHE A 81 0.91 -15.30 14.13
CA PHE A 81 0.77 -14.19 13.18
C PHE A 81 1.90 -14.18 12.14
N PHE A 82 3.09 -14.59 12.51
CA PHE A 82 4.18 -14.84 11.56
C PHE A 82 3.79 -15.91 10.51
N GLU A 83 3.25 -17.04 10.95
CA GLU A 83 2.81 -18.10 10.02
C GLU A 83 1.71 -17.59 9.06
N HIS A 84 0.72 -16.82 9.55
CA HIS A 84 -0.28 -16.19 8.70
C HIS A 84 0.35 -15.27 7.66
N PHE A 85 1.28 -14.42 8.08
CA PHE A 85 1.99 -13.52 7.16
C PHE A 85 2.70 -14.28 6.05
N VAL A 86 3.41 -15.35 6.37
CA VAL A 86 4.14 -16.14 5.37
C VAL A 86 3.19 -16.85 4.40
N TYR A 87 2.06 -17.40 4.86
CA TYR A 87 1.06 -18.00 3.99
C TYR A 87 0.42 -16.98 3.05
N ILE A 88 0.13 -15.78 3.54
CA ILE A 88 -0.40 -14.69 2.71
C ILE A 88 0.64 -14.27 1.67
N SER A 89 1.91 -14.13 2.08
CA SER A 89 3.00 -13.78 1.18
C SER A 89 3.21 -14.81 0.07
N GLU A 90 3.15 -16.10 0.41
CA GLU A 90 3.24 -17.17 -0.59
C GLU A 90 2.09 -17.07 -1.61
N SER A 91 0.88 -16.82 -1.14
CA SER A 91 -0.31 -16.76 -1.99
C SER A 91 -0.28 -15.58 -2.97
N LEU A 92 0.22 -14.42 -2.53
CA LEU A 92 0.33 -13.23 -3.38
C LEU A 92 1.43 -13.40 -4.45
N ASN A 93 2.56 -14.01 -4.07
CA ASN A 93 3.77 -14.00 -4.90
C ASN A 93 3.93 -15.23 -5.81
N LYS A 94 3.19 -16.30 -5.56
CA LYS A 94 3.32 -17.57 -6.29
C LYS A 94 2.32 -17.65 -7.43
N ALA A 95 2.82 -17.96 -8.63
CA ALA A 95 2.00 -18.47 -9.71
C ALA A 95 2.16 -20.00 -9.79
N ASP A 96 1.10 -20.73 -10.09
CA ASP A 96 1.09 -22.16 -10.32
C ASP A 96 0.09 -22.56 -11.44
N LYS A 97 -0.09 -23.85 -11.67
CA LYS A 97 -1.00 -24.35 -12.73
C LYS A 97 -2.46 -23.93 -12.55
N ASP A 98 -2.85 -23.62 -11.32
CA ASP A 98 -4.21 -23.26 -10.93
C ASP A 98 -4.36 -21.77 -10.53
N TRP A 99 -3.28 -20.97 -10.66
CA TRP A 99 -3.24 -19.58 -10.27
C TRP A 99 -2.16 -18.81 -11.03
N ILE A 100 -2.53 -17.74 -11.75
CA ILE A 100 -1.59 -16.93 -12.56
C ILE A 100 -0.73 -15.96 -11.75
N GLY A 101 -1.04 -15.79 -10.44
CA GLY A 101 -0.38 -14.79 -9.58
C GLY A 101 -0.91 -13.39 -9.78
N ALA A 102 -0.72 -12.56 -8.75
CA ALA A 102 -1.05 -11.13 -8.80
C ALA A 102 0.08 -10.29 -9.46
N TRP A 103 1.31 -10.81 -9.47
CA TRP A 103 2.47 -10.14 -10.06
C TRP A 103 2.55 -10.38 -11.55
N ASP A 104 2.73 -9.32 -12.33
CA ASP A 104 3.05 -9.36 -13.74
C ASP A 104 4.55 -9.09 -13.95
N GLU A 105 5.27 -10.03 -14.55
CA GLU A 105 6.73 -9.92 -14.73
C GLU A 105 7.12 -8.90 -15.81
N GLU A 106 6.26 -8.69 -16.82
CA GLU A 106 6.50 -7.76 -17.92
C GLU A 106 6.33 -6.32 -17.44
N ASP A 107 5.19 -6.03 -16.81
CA ASP A 107 4.88 -4.69 -16.29
C ASP A 107 5.67 -4.39 -15.00
N GLY A 108 6.12 -5.41 -14.28
CA GLY A 108 6.76 -5.24 -12.98
C GLY A 108 5.85 -4.66 -11.91
N PHE A 109 4.59 -5.09 -11.90
CA PHE A 109 3.55 -4.53 -11.05
C PHE A 109 2.57 -5.61 -10.53
N TYR A 110 1.88 -5.34 -9.40
CA TYR A 110 0.84 -6.22 -8.87
C TYR A 110 -0.54 -5.77 -9.33
N TYR A 111 -1.40 -6.73 -9.63
CA TYR A 111 -2.76 -6.51 -10.09
C TYR A 111 -3.78 -7.37 -9.37
N ASP A 112 -5.00 -6.87 -9.27
CA ASP A 112 -6.16 -7.72 -8.98
C ASP A 112 -6.33 -8.75 -10.09
N VAL A 113 -6.80 -9.94 -9.72
CA VAL A 113 -7.04 -11.03 -10.65
C VAL A 113 -8.51 -11.39 -10.66
N LEU A 114 -9.16 -11.16 -11.80
CA LEU A 114 -10.51 -11.62 -12.05
C LEU A 114 -10.47 -13.10 -12.42
N LYS A 115 -11.20 -13.90 -11.69
CA LYS A 115 -11.38 -15.32 -11.92
C LYS A 115 -12.78 -15.58 -12.44
N LEU A 116 -12.87 -16.02 -13.68
CA LEU A 116 -14.11 -16.37 -14.36
C LEU A 116 -14.39 -17.85 -14.25
N PRO A 117 -15.66 -18.28 -14.46
CA PRO A 117 -16.00 -19.70 -14.59
C PRO A 117 -15.12 -20.45 -15.61
N GLY A 118 -14.92 -21.74 -15.40
CA GLY A 118 -14.05 -22.55 -16.27
C GLY A 118 -12.54 -22.36 -16.02
N ARG A 119 -12.13 -21.80 -14.89
CA ARG A 119 -10.72 -21.54 -14.53
C ARG A 119 -10.01 -20.55 -15.45
N LYS A 120 -10.72 -19.59 -15.99
CA LYS A 120 -10.14 -18.49 -16.75
C LYS A 120 -9.75 -17.37 -15.78
N PHE A 121 -8.49 -16.96 -15.81
CA PHE A 121 -7.95 -15.86 -15.00
C PHE A 121 -7.57 -14.69 -15.89
N VAL A 122 -7.82 -13.47 -15.41
CA VAL A 122 -7.45 -12.23 -16.10
C VAL A 122 -6.88 -11.25 -15.06
N GLN A 123 -5.63 -10.84 -15.23
CA GLN A 123 -5.08 -9.72 -14.46
C GLN A 123 -5.70 -8.42 -14.96
N LEU A 124 -6.21 -7.61 -14.04
CA LEU A 124 -6.72 -6.28 -14.35
C LEU A 124 -5.55 -5.30 -14.31
N LYS A 125 -4.97 -5.00 -15.49
CA LYS A 125 -3.73 -4.22 -15.63
C LYS A 125 -3.93 -2.73 -15.35
N ILE A 126 -4.34 -2.42 -14.13
CA ILE A 126 -4.63 -1.06 -13.65
C ILE A 126 -3.50 -0.63 -12.71
N HIS A 127 -2.67 0.32 -13.13
CA HIS A 127 -1.64 0.92 -12.29
C HIS A 127 -2.29 1.84 -11.25
N SER A 128 -2.51 1.32 -10.05
CA SER A 128 -3.17 2.03 -8.96
C SER A 128 -2.53 1.70 -7.60
N LEU A 129 -3.01 2.34 -6.53
CA LEU A 129 -2.61 2.00 -5.15
C LEU A 129 -2.82 0.53 -4.81
N VAL A 130 -3.71 -0.18 -5.50
CA VAL A 130 -3.88 -1.63 -5.36
C VAL A 130 -2.55 -2.35 -5.52
N GLY A 131 -1.82 -2.05 -6.59
CA GLY A 131 -0.52 -2.68 -6.88
C GLY A 131 0.66 -2.10 -6.10
N LEU A 132 0.52 -0.92 -5.47
CA LEU A 132 1.52 -0.36 -4.55
C LEU A 132 1.33 -0.84 -3.10
N SER A 133 0.13 -1.28 -2.73
CA SER A 133 -0.20 -1.70 -1.37
C SER A 133 0.67 -2.83 -0.80
N PRO A 134 1.25 -3.76 -1.60
CA PRO A 134 2.21 -4.74 -1.09
C PRO A 134 3.41 -4.14 -0.36
N LEU A 135 3.78 -2.88 -0.66
CA LEU A 135 4.83 -2.15 0.06
C LEU A 135 4.51 -1.92 1.54
N TYR A 136 3.22 -1.85 1.94
CA TYR A 136 2.82 -1.58 3.33
C TYR A 136 3.20 -2.70 4.29
N ALA A 137 3.29 -3.93 3.80
CA ALA A 137 3.53 -5.10 4.64
C ALA A 137 5.02 -5.38 4.78
N VAL A 138 5.68 -4.51 5.52
CA VAL A 138 7.10 -4.60 5.89
C VAL A 138 7.29 -4.36 7.38
N SER A 139 8.25 -5.05 7.99
CA SER A 139 8.58 -4.89 9.41
C SER A 139 9.99 -5.37 9.70
N LEU A 140 10.76 -4.55 10.39
CA LEU A 140 12.07 -4.91 10.92
C LEU A 140 11.93 -5.37 12.38
N ILE A 141 12.61 -6.46 12.72
CA ILE A 141 12.83 -6.89 14.10
C ILE A 141 14.33 -6.91 14.36
N HIS A 142 14.76 -6.11 15.34
CA HIS A 142 16.16 -6.01 15.71
C HIS A 142 16.66 -7.28 16.41
N LYS A 143 17.91 -7.60 16.22
CA LYS A 143 18.59 -8.77 16.80
C LYS A 143 18.49 -8.84 18.33
N GLU A 144 18.50 -7.68 19.00
CA GLU A 144 18.32 -7.60 20.46
C GLU A 144 16.96 -8.17 20.85
N THR A 145 15.88 -7.72 20.19
CA THR A 145 14.52 -8.25 20.42
C THR A 145 14.47 -9.76 20.16
N MET A 146 15.12 -10.24 19.09
CA MET A 146 15.16 -11.66 18.76
C MET A 146 15.88 -12.52 19.80
N ARG A 147 16.78 -11.95 20.60
CA ARG A 147 17.44 -12.66 21.73
C ARG A 147 16.48 -12.88 22.90
N ASP A 148 15.56 -11.95 23.11
CA ASP A 148 14.60 -11.97 24.22
C ASP A 148 13.41 -12.89 23.98
N ILE A 149 13.24 -13.41 22.74
CA ILE A 149 12.15 -14.30 22.33
C ILE A 149 12.69 -15.59 21.67
N PRO A 150 13.41 -16.44 22.42
CA PRO A 150 14.12 -17.61 21.88
C PRO A 150 13.19 -18.67 21.28
N GLY A 151 11.98 -18.83 21.78
CA GLY A 151 10.97 -19.74 21.25
C GLY A 151 10.53 -19.32 19.85
N PHE A 152 10.20 -18.05 19.66
CA PHE A 152 9.89 -17.47 18.37
C PHE A 152 11.08 -17.59 17.39
N LYS A 153 12.32 -17.23 17.81
CA LYS A 153 13.54 -17.37 17.00
C LYS A 153 13.74 -18.82 16.53
N LYS A 154 13.55 -19.80 17.40
CA LYS A 154 13.66 -21.21 17.05
C LYS A 154 12.63 -21.62 15.98
N ARG A 155 11.39 -21.19 16.14
CA ARG A 155 10.30 -21.47 15.20
C ARG A 155 10.55 -20.80 13.85
N LEU A 156 10.96 -19.54 13.84
CA LEU A 156 11.36 -18.79 12.64
C LEU A 156 12.45 -19.53 11.86
N ASN A 157 13.51 -19.96 12.53
CA ASN A 157 14.62 -20.67 11.89
C ASN A 157 14.20 -22.03 11.33
N TRP A 158 13.38 -22.77 12.07
CA TRP A 158 12.84 -24.04 11.59
C TRP A 158 12.00 -23.86 10.33
N PHE A 159 11.07 -22.92 10.38
CA PHE A 159 10.16 -22.63 9.29
C PHE A 159 10.90 -22.12 8.03
N SER A 160 11.90 -21.26 8.22
CA SER A 160 12.74 -20.76 7.13
C SER A 160 13.51 -21.88 6.42
N LYS A 161 14.11 -22.80 7.21
CA LYS A 161 14.86 -23.94 6.66
C LYS A 161 13.95 -24.90 5.89
N ASP A 162 12.75 -25.15 6.37
CA ASP A 162 11.77 -26.02 5.72
C ASP A 162 11.31 -25.44 4.40
N ARG A 163 10.95 -24.15 4.37
CA ARG A 163 10.54 -23.45 3.16
C ARG A 163 11.62 -23.35 2.08
N ILE A 164 12.86 -23.08 2.49
CA ILE A 164 14.00 -23.06 1.55
C ILE A 164 14.19 -24.42 0.89
N LYS A 165 14.07 -25.52 1.65
CA LYS A 165 14.16 -26.89 1.10
C LYS A 165 13.08 -27.18 0.08
N GLU A 166 11.90 -26.62 0.25
CA GLU A 166 10.78 -26.79 -0.68
C GLU A 166 10.84 -25.83 -1.88
N GLY A 167 11.86 -24.96 -1.97
CA GLY A 167 11.98 -23.94 -3.01
C GLY A 167 10.87 -22.89 -3.01
N LYS A 168 10.24 -22.68 -1.84
CA LYS A 168 9.18 -21.71 -1.67
C LYS A 168 9.74 -20.33 -1.37
N TYR A 169 9.01 -19.27 -1.81
CA TYR A 169 9.34 -17.92 -1.46
C TYR A 169 9.31 -17.74 0.06
N LEU A 170 10.34 -17.08 0.57
CA LEU A 170 10.46 -16.76 1.98
C LEU A 170 10.36 -15.23 2.15
N ALA A 171 9.30 -14.76 2.79
CA ALA A 171 9.04 -13.35 3.07
C ALA A 171 9.93 -12.81 4.21
N ILE A 172 11.20 -13.21 4.22
CA ILE A 172 12.16 -12.87 5.27
C ILE A 172 13.52 -12.66 4.62
N GLU A 173 14.13 -11.51 4.92
CA GLU A 173 15.54 -11.26 4.59
C GLU A 173 16.36 -11.20 5.86
N LYS A 174 17.47 -11.96 5.89
CA LYS A 174 18.48 -11.92 6.94
C LYS A 174 19.83 -12.36 6.37
N TYR A 175 20.90 -11.73 6.85
CA TYR A 175 22.25 -12.09 6.42
C TYR A 175 22.77 -13.32 7.19
N ASN A 176 22.50 -13.36 8.50
CA ASN A 176 22.86 -14.49 9.36
C ASN A 176 21.88 -14.64 10.55
N GLU A 177 22.10 -15.62 11.43
CA GLU A 177 21.21 -15.93 12.57
C GLU A 177 21.29 -14.86 13.68
N ASP A 178 22.29 -13.99 13.68
CA ASP A 178 22.55 -12.99 14.72
C ASP A 178 22.33 -11.55 14.24
N GLU A 179 21.68 -11.35 13.10
CA GLU A 179 21.37 -10.05 12.52
C GLU A 179 19.89 -9.69 12.65
N ASP A 180 19.61 -8.43 12.32
CA ASP A 180 18.26 -7.92 12.18
C ASP A 180 17.51 -8.73 11.12
N VAL A 181 16.19 -8.88 11.30
CA VAL A 181 15.33 -9.66 10.41
C VAL A 181 14.30 -8.73 9.78
N LEU A 182 14.35 -8.60 8.46
CA LEU A 182 13.32 -7.91 7.69
C LEU A 182 12.26 -8.90 7.24
N PHE A 183 11.02 -8.66 7.64
CA PHE A 183 9.83 -9.29 7.10
C PHE A 183 9.27 -8.40 6.00
N SER A 184 9.18 -8.92 4.77
CA SER A 184 8.65 -8.19 3.62
C SER A 184 7.70 -9.08 2.83
N LEU A 185 6.49 -8.56 2.53
CA LEU A 185 5.52 -9.27 1.72
C LEU A 185 6.07 -9.62 0.33
N ILE A 186 6.96 -8.77 -0.18
CA ILE A 186 7.45 -8.84 -1.56
C ILE A 186 8.98 -8.94 -1.62
N PRO A 187 9.54 -9.63 -2.65
CA PRO A 187 10.98 -9.69 -2.88
C PRO A 187 11.59 -8.31 -3.17
N LYS A 188 12.87 -8.17 -2.86
CA LYS A 188 13.63 -6.92 -3.05
C LYS A 188 13.55 -6.37 -4.48
N ASP A 189 13.69 -7.22 -5.47
CA ASP A 189 13.62 -6.83 -6.89
C ASP A 189 12.26 -6.27 -7.28
N ARG A 190 11.17 -6.88 -6.79
CA ARG A 190 9.81 -6.39 -6.98
C ARG A 190 9.55 -5.09 -6.21
N MET A 191 10.02 -5.00 -4.98
CA MET A 191 9.98 -3.76 -4.19
C MET A 191 10.63 -2.60 -4.95
N ILE A 192 11.81 -2.79 -5.52
CA ILE A 192 12.52 -1.77 -6.29
C ILE A 192 11.70 -1.34 -7.52
N LYS A 193 11.12 -2.28 -8.26
CA LYS A 193 10.26 -1.96 -9.41
C LYS A 193 9.05 -1.13 -9.01
N LEU A 194 8.35 -1.50 -7.91
CA LEU A 194 7.21 -0.75 -7.40
C LEU A 194 7.60 0.65 -6.95
N ILE A 195 8.71 0.81 -6.21
CA ILE A 195 9.16 2.12 -5.76
C ILE A 195 9.51 3.00 -6.96
N LYS A 196 10.18 2.48 -7.99
CA LYS A 196 10.49 3.24 -9.21
C LYS A 196 9.22 3.73 -9.91
N ALA A 197 8.19 2.90 -10.06
CA ALA A 197 6.91 3.34 -10.60
C ALA A 197 6.24 4.39 -9.69
N MET A 198 6.28 4.19 -8.37
CA MET A 198 5.68 5.10 -7.39
C MET A 198 6.26 6.51 -7.44
N ILE A 199 7.59 6.63 -7.65
CA ILE A 199 8.30 7.92 -7.68
C ILE A 199 8.54 8.46 -9.10
N ASP A 200 7.83 7.95 -10.09
CA ASP A 200 7.82 8.45 -11.47
C ASP A 200 6.72 9.51 -11.65
N GLU A 201 7.08 10.69 -12.13
CA GLU A 201 6.14 11.82 -12.34
C GLU A 201 5.15 11.55 -13.48
N SER A 202 5.51 10.70 -14.45
CA SER A 202 4.60 10.25 -15.50
C SER A 202 3.59 9.20 -15.01
N GLU A 203 3.81 8.66 -13.83
CA GLU A 203 2.98 7.64 -13.20
C GLU A 203 2.28 8.18 -11.94
N PHE A 204 2.86 7.92 -10.76
CA PHE A 204 2.20 8.19 -9.48
C PHE A 204 2.68 9.44 -8.77
N LEU A 205 3.90 9.92 -9.03
CA LEU A 205 4.45 11.04 -8.28
C LEU A 205 3.80 12.35 -8.70
N ALA A 206 3.13 13.00 -7.76
CA ALA A 206 2.43 14.28 -7.92
C ALA A 206 3.11 15.40 -7.13
N PRO A 207 2.78 16.69 -7.39
CA PRO A 207 3.26 17.79 -6.54
C PRO A 207 2.92 17.60 -5.06
N GLY A 208 1.74 17.10 -4.74
CA GLY A 208 1.25 16.91 -3.38
C GLY A 208 1.44 15.49 -2.81
N GLY A 209 2.17 14.58 -3.47
CA GLY A 209 2.38 13.21 -2.97
C GLY A 209 2.17 12.13 -4.03
N ILE A 210 1.71 10.97 -3.63
CA ILE A 210 1.47 9.80 -4.51
C ILE A 210 0.00 9.72 -4.87
N ARG A 211 -0.28 9.64 -6.16
CA ARG A 211 -1.62 9.48 -6.74
C ARG A 211 -2.21 8.10 -6.43
N SER A 212 -3.51 8.03 -6.29
CA SER A 212 -4.22 6.75 -6.12
C SER A 212 -4.33 5.92 -7.41
N LEU A 213 -4.36 6.56 -8.57
CA LEU A 213 -4.27 5.94 -9.90
C LEU A 213 -3.17 6.63 -10.69
N SER A 214 -2.38 5.86 -11.43
CA SER A 214 -1.31 6.38 -12.28
C SER A 214 -1.85 7.29 -13.37
N LYS A 215 -1.13 8.38 -13.63
CA LYS A 215 -1.38 9.31 -14.74
C LYS A 215 -1.32 8.63 -16.12
N ARG A 216 -0.66 7.50 -16.26
CA ARG A 216 -0.67 6.62 -17.45
C ARG A 216 -2.10 6.37 -17.95
N HIS A 217 -3.07 6.26 -17.04
CA HIS A 217 -4.48 6.03 -17.34
C HIS A 217 -5.24 7.28 -17.83
N GLN A 218 -4.53 8.36 -18.21
CA GLN A 218 -5.10 9.37 -19.14
C GLN A 218 -5.54 8.71 -20.45
N ASN A 219 -4.89 7.61 -20.86
CA ASN A 219 -5.39 6.67 -21.83
C ASN A 219 -6.16 5.58 -21.07
N ALA A 220 -7.48 5.58 -21.19
CA ALA A 220 -8.34 4.66 -20.44
C ALA A 220 -7.93 3.20 -20.64
N TYR A 221 -7.92 2.44 -19.53
CA TYR A 221 -7.86 0.97 -19.58
C TYR A 221 -9.26 0.41 -19.67
N CYS A 222 -9.52 -0.42 -20.69
CA CYS A 222 -10.80 -1.06 -20.88
C CYS A 222 -10.66 -2.58 -21.02
N ILE A 223 -11.65 -3.32 -20.51
CA ILE A 223 -11.76 -4.76 -20.62
C ILE A 223 -13.16 -5.17 -21.10
N ASN A 224 -13.24 -6.14 -22.00
CA ASN A 224 -14.48 -6.69 -22.47
C ASN A 224 -14.75 -8.06 -21.81
N ILE A 225 -15.90 -8.16 -21.12
CA ILE A 225 -16.33 -9.40 -20.47
C ILE A 225 -17.80 -9.63 -20.81
N GLU A 226 -18.10 -10.80 -21.40
CA GLU A 226 -19.46 -11.22 -21.78
C GLU A 226 -20.24 -10.16 -22.60
N GLY A 227 -19.54 -9.41 -23.43
CA GLY A 227 -20.12 -8.38 -24.30
C GLY A 227 -20.34 -7.01 -23.62
N GLY A 228 -20.02 -6.88 -22.34
CA GLY A 228 -19.93 -5.59 -21.64
C GLY A 228 -18.52 -5.02 -21.70
N GLU A 229 -18.38 -3.73 -21.98
CA GLU A 229 -17.12 -3.00 -21.88
C GLU A 229 -17.03 -2.26 -20.54
N TYR A 230 -15.91 -2.44 -19.82
CA TYR A 230 -15.66 -1.85 -18.50
C TYR A 230 -14.35 -1.07 -18.55
N CYS A 231 -14.42 0.24 -18.24
CA CYS A 231 -13.28 1.13 -18.37
C CYS A 231 -12.95 1.87 -17.07
N ILE A 232 -11.67 2.22 -16.93
CA ILE A 232 -11.17 3.15 -15.93
C ILE A 232 -10.20 4.14 -16.59
N ASP A 233 -10.29 5.41 -16.19
CA ASP A 233 -9.45 6.49 -16.64
C ASP A 233 -8.96 7.34 -15.46
N TYR A 234 -7.92 8.15 -15.71
CA TYR A 234 -7.35 9.05 -14.73
C TYR A 234 -8.25 10.27 -14.51
N GLN A 235 -8.71 10.45 -13.29
CA GLN A 235 -9.59 11.53 -12.85
C GLN A 235 -8.98 12.19 -11.60
N PRO A 236 -8.13 13.20 -11.75
CA PRO A 236 -7.36 13.75 -10.63
C PRO A 236 -8.18 14.57 -9.61
N GLY A 237 -9.40 14.93 -9.93
CA GLY A 237 -10.31 15.74 -9.12
C GLY A 237 -11.46 14.95 -8.53
N GLU A 238 -12.68 15.49 -8.64
CA GLU A 238 -13.92 14.83 -8.24
C GLU A 238 -14.22 13.62 -9.15
N SER A 239 -14.91 12.63 -8.59
CA SER A 239 -15.36 11.47 -9.39
C SER A 239 -16.35 11.89 -10.45
N THR A 240 -16.18 11.35 -11.65
CA THR A 240 -17.13 11.49 -12.77
C THR A 240 -17.92 10.21 -13.02
N SER A 241 -17.73 9.17 -12.18
CA SER A 241 -18.44 7.90 -12.28
C SER A 241 -19.47 7.75 -11.17
N ASP A 242 -20.59 7.10 -11.47
CA ASP A 242 -21.62 6.74 -10.50
C ASP A 242 -21.26 5.47 -9.70
N LEU A 243 -20.07 4.90 -9.90
CA LEU A 243 -19.59 3.81 -9.07
C LEU A 243 -19.52 4.30 -7.62
N PHE A 244 -20.39 3.76 -6.78
CA PHE A 244 -20.54 4.11 -5.37
C PHE A 244 -21.13 5.48 -5.04
N GLY A 245 -21.84 6.12 -5.95
CA GLY A 245 -22.71 7.27 -5.66
C GLY A 245 -22.13 8.35 -4.75
N GLY A 246 -20.81 8.47 -4.69
CA GLY A 246 -20.12 9.23 -3.69
C GLY A 246 -19.15 10.26 -4.23
N ASN A 247 -18.74 11.12 -3.33
CA ASN A 247 -17.70 12.13 -3.58
C ASN A 247 -16.29 11.54 -3.51
N SER A 248 -16.15 10.31 -3.03
CA SER A 248 -14.87 9.63 -2.86
C SER A 248 -14.32 9.20 -4.22
N ASN A 249 -13.13 9.68 -4.57
CA ASN A 249 -12.49 9.34 -5.84
C ASN A 249 -11.10 8.75 -5.63
N TRP A 250 -10.91 7.51 -6.11
CA TRP A 250 -9.64 6.78 -6.07
C TRP A 250 -8.99 6.65 -7.47
N ARG A 251 -9.42 7.47 -8.43
CA ARG A 251 -8.92 7.45 -9.81
C ARG A 251 -7.92 8.57 -10.11
N GLY A 252 -7.07 8.93 -9.14
CA GLY A 252 -5.99 9.89 -9.36
C GLY A 252 -5.66 10.83 -8.22
N PRO A 253 -6.60 11.20 -7.31
CA PRO A 253 -6.29 12.07 -6.18
C PRO A 253 -5.21 11.52 -5.25
N VAL A 254 -4.62 12.44 -4.48
CA VAL A 254 -3.69 12.14 -3.39
C VAL A 254 -4.49 11.97 -2.10
N TRP A 255 -4.27 10.84 -1.42
CA TRP A 255 -4.90 10.49 -0.15
C TRP A 255 -3.87 10.45 0.97
N MET A 256 -4.08 11.23 2.01
CA MET A 256 -3.10 11.40 3.09
C MET A 256 -2.76 10.10 3.82
N PRO A 257 -3.73 9.23 4.23
CA PRO A 257 -3.41 8.01 4.96
C PRO A 257 -2.58 7.01 4.17
N THR A 258 -2.88 6.82 2.87
CA THR A 258 -2.14 5.88 2.01
C THR A 258 -0.72 6.37 1.76
N ASN A 259 -0.55 7.67 1.55
CA ASN A 259 0.77 8.29 1.44
C ASN A 259 1.60 8.14 2.72
N TYR A 260 0.96 8.34 3.89
CA TYR A 260 1.61 8.11 5.17
C TYR A 260 2.15 6.68 5.30
N LEU A 261 1.35 5.68 4.90
CA LEU A 261 1.77 4.27 4.95
C LEU A 261 2.94 4.00 4.00
N LEU A 262 2.96 4.58 2.79
CA LEU A 262 4.09 4.47 1.87
C LEU A 262 5.37 5.06 2.47
N ILE A 263 5.29 6.25 3.06
CA ILE A 263 6.43 6.91 3.71
C ILE A 263 6.98 6.04 4.86
N GLU A 264 6.12 5.54 5.74
CA GLU A 264 6.56 4.68 6.85
C GLU A 264 7.15 3.36 6.34
N SER A 265 6.65 2.82 5.23
CA SER A 265 7.21 1.61 4.61
C SER A 265 8.61 1.85 4.06
N LEU A 266 8.83 2.96 3.34
CA LEU A 266 10.17 3.32 2.84
C LEU A 266 11.18 3.44 3.98
N ARG A 267 10.78 4.03 5.12
CA ARG A 267 11.62 4.14 6.30
C ARG A 267 11.91 2.79 6.94
N GLU A 268 10.93 1.91 6.99
CA GLU A 268 11.13 0.56 7.52
C GLU A 268 12.10 -0.24 6.64
N TYR A 269 12.02 -0.13 5.31
CA TYR A 269 13.00 -0.68 4.39
C TYR A 269 14.38 -0.03 4.56
N HIS A 270 14.45 1.31 4.73
CA HIS A 270 15.71 2.00 4.94
C HIS A 270 16.48 1.55 6.19
N LYS A 271 15.78 1.27 7.30
CA LYS A 271 16.39 0.73 8.52
C LYS A 271 17.18 -0.56 8.26
N TYR A 272 16.77 -1.33 7.27
CA TYR A 272 17.43 -2.58 6.91
C TYR A 272 18.51 -2.39 5.84
N TYR A 273 18.18 -1.71 4.74
CA TYR A 273 19.09 -1.55 3.61
C TYR A 273 20.09 -0.41 3.76
N GLY A 274 19.77 0.62 4.55
CA GLY A 274 20.60 1.82 4.72
C GLY A 274 20.98 2.47 3.40
N ASP A 275 22.17 2.99 3.33
CA ASP A 275 22.73 3.63 2.12
C ASP A 275 23.16 2.66 1.02
N SER A 276 23.07 1.34 1.26
CA SER A 276 23.35 0.33 0.23
C SER A 276 22.27 0.24 -0.86
N LEU A 277 21.10 0.83 -0.62
CA LEU A 277 20.01 0.90 -1.59
C LEU A 277 19.67 2.36 -1.88
N LYS A 278 20.00 2.80 -3.07
CA LYS A 278 19.65 4.13 -3.60
C LYS A 278 18.88 3.98 -4.92
N LEU A 279 17.96 4.90 -5.15
CA LEU A 279 17.16 4.99 -6.36
C LEU A 279 17.14 6.43 -6.85
N GLU A 280 16.98 6.64 -8.15
CA GLU A 280 16.79 7.98 -8.71
C GLU A 280 15.46 8.58 -8.28
N PHE A 281 15.48 9.79 -7.75
CA PHE A 281 14.29 10.53 -7.35
C PHE A 281 14.26 11.94 -7.96
N PRO A 282 13.20 12.28 -8.73
CA PRO A 282 12.23 11.39 -9.37
C PRO A 282 12.88 10.34 -10.29
N THR A 283 12.17 9.27 -10.61
CA THR A 283 12.66 8.26 -11.56
C THR A 283 13.10 8.90 -12.86
N GLY A 284 14.33 8.59 -13.32
CA GLY A 284 14.92 9.15 -14.53
C GLY A 284 15.61 10.53 -14.35
N SER A 285 15.69 11.06 -13.13
CA SER A 285 16.32 12.37 -12.86
C SER A 285 17.85 12.34 -12.84
N GLY A 286 18.45 11.17 -12.66
CA GLY A 286 19.90 11.02 -12.40
C GLY A 286 20.34 11.41 -10.98
N VAL A 287 19.41 11.79 -10.08
CA VAL A 287 19.69 12.12 -8.68
C VAL A 287 19.38 10.92 -7.78
N GLU A 288 20.42 10.26 -7.30
CA GLU A 288 20.28 9.10 -6.42
C GLU A 288 20.00 9.51 -4.96
N MET A 289 18.97 8.90 -4.37
CA MET A 289 18.56 9.06 -2.98
C MET A 289 18.39 7.70 -2.31
N ASN A 290 18.70 7.58 -1.02
CA ASN A 290 18.33 6.41 -0.23
C ASN A 290 16.82 6.47 0.11
N LEU A 291 16.28 5.39 0.68
CA LEU A 291 14.82 5.29 0.90
C LEU A 291 14.28 6.26 1.98
N ASP A 292 15.14 6.69 2.95
CA ASP A 292 14.72 7.71 3.92
C ASP A 292 14.72 9.11 3.31
N GLU A 293 15.69 9.42 2.45
CA GLU A 293 15.71 10.67 1.67
C GLU A 293 14.48 10.76 0.76
N ILE A 294 14.12 9.67 0.05
CA ILE A 294 12.89 9.60 -0.75
C ILE A 294 11.65 9.79 0.13
N ALA A 295 11.59 9.13 1.28
CA ALA A 295 10.49 9.29 2.23
C ALA A 295 10.35 10.76 2.70
N ASN A 296 11.48 11.45 2.91
CA ASN A 296 11.50 12.85 3.30
C ASN A 296 11.01 13.78 2.18
N GLU A 297 11.35 13.49 0.92
CA GLU A 297 10.83 14.26 -0.23
C GLU A 297 9.31 14.08 -0.40
N LEU A 298 8.80 12.84 -0.26
CA LEU A 298 7.35 12.60 -0.27
C LEU A 298 6.64 13.33 0.88
N PHE A 299 7.25 13.32 2.05
CA PHE A 299 6.76 14.06 3.21
C PHE A 299 6.68 15.57 2.96
N LYS A 300 7.73 16.19 2.39
CA LYS A 300 7.73 17.61 2.01
C LYS A 300 6.60 17.93 1.04
N ARG A 301 6.34 17.07 0.05
CA ARG A 301 5.22 17.22 -0.89
C ARG A 301 3.86 17.21 -0.18
N LEU A 302 3.64 16.32 0.80
CA LEU A 302 2.40 16.31 1.59
C LEU A 302 2.21 17.57 2.43
N ILE A 303 3.27 18.09 3.03
CA ILE A 303 3.21 19.34 3.81
C ILE A 303 2.97 20.53 2.89
N SER A 304 3.58 20.57 1.71
CA SER A 304 3.43 21.69 0.78
C SER A 304 1.98 21.96 0.39
N ILE A 305 1.09 20.98 0.49
CA ILE A 305 -0.36 21.16 0.31
C ILE A 305 -0.91 22.27 1.23
N PHE A 306 -0.35 22.38 2.45
CA PHE A 306 -0.86 23.26 3.52
C PHE A 306 0.04 24.46 3.79
N THR A 307 1.25 24.50 3.26
CA THR A 307 2.17 25.63 3.47
C THR A 307 1.92 26.73 2.47
N LEU A 308 2.26 27.97 2.85
CA LEU A 308 2.22 29.10 1.94
C LEU A 308 3.31 28.97 0.87
N ASP A 309 2.94 29.21 -0.38
CA ASP A 309 3.87 29.37 -1.49
C ASP A 309 4.50 30.77 -1.50
N GLU A 310 5.31 31.09 -2.50
CA GLU A 310 5.98 32.39 -2.65
C GLU A 310 5.00 33.56 -2.85
N ASP A 311 3.80 33.27 -3.37
CA ASP A 311 2.73 34.24 -3.59
C ASP A 311 1.79 34.38 -2.37
N GLY A 312 2.06 33.65 -1.28
CA GLY A 312 1.25 33.64 -0.07
C GLY A 312 -0.04 32.83 -0.16
N ASN A 313 -0.14 31.92 -1.14
CA ASN A 313 -1.28 31.01 -1.29
C ASN A 313 -0.95 29.62 -0.74
N ARG A 314 -2.00 28.88 -0.33
CA ARG A 314 -1.90 27.47 0.02
C ARG A 314 -2.50 26.62 -1.09
N PRO A 315 -1.81 25.62 -1.63
CA PRO A 315 -2.35 24.74 -2.68
C PRO A 315 -3.72 24.15 -2.32
N VAL A 316 -3.93 23.77 -1.07
CA VAL A 316 -5.22 23.25 -0.58
C VAL A 316 -6.41 24.18 -0.87
N ASN A 317 -6.19 25.48 -0.90
CA ASN A 317 -7.22 26.52 -1.08
C ASN A 317 -7.47 26.89 -2.56
N ASN A 318 -6.71 26.31 -3.50
CA ASN A 318 -6.87 26.56 -4.94
C ASN A 318 -6.91 28.04 -5.35
N ASN A 319 -6.20 28.91 -4.64
CA ASN A 319 -6.18 30.38 -4.86
C ASN A 319 -7.56 31.04 -4.82
N GLU A 320 -8.53 30.48 -4.09
CA GLU A 320 -9.85 31.08 -3.94
C GLU A 320 -9.76 32.40 -3.19
N GLU A 321 -10.47 33.43 -3.67
CA GLU A 321 -10.48 34.80 -3.11
C GLU A 321 -10.90 34.83 -1.63
N LEU A 322 -11.75 33.90 -1.20
CA LEU A 322 -12.17 33.76 0.21
C LEU A 322 -10.96 33.65 1.14
N TYR A 323 -9.93 32.89 0.76
CA TYR A 323 -8.75 32.66 1.61
C TYR A 323 -7.69 33.76 1.50
N LYS A 324 -7.94 34.81 0.73
CA LYS A 324 -7.15 36.05 0.75
C LYS A 324 -7.69 37.07 1.74
N ASP A 325 -8.93 36.89 2.21
CA ASP A 325 -9.55 37.72 3.23
C ASP A 325 -8.86 37.54 4.58
N GLU A 326 -8.71 38.63 5.33
CA GLU A 326 -8.01 38.67 6.60
C GLU A 326 -8.61 37.73 7.67
N HIS A 327 -9.91 37.46 7.60
CA HIS A 327 -10.61 36.58 8.53
C HIS A 327 -10.46 35.09 8.17
N PHE A 328 -10.14 34.75 6.91
CA PHE A 328 -10.09 33.36 6.41
C PHE A 328 -8.70 32.88 6.05
N LYS A 329 -7.72 33.77 5.80
CA LYS A 329 -6.37 33.40 5.32
C LYS A 329 -5.62 32.41 6.23
N ASP A 330 -5.91 32.41 7.53
CA ASP A 330 -5.26 31.54 8.51
C ASP A 330 -6.08 30.29 8.84
N LEU A 331 -7.25 30.11 8.21
CA LEU A 331 -8.08 28.94 8.39
C LEU A 331 -7.59 27.82 7.46
N VAL A 332 -7.16 26.73 8.05
CA VAL A 332 -6.72 25.54 7.32
C VAL A 332 -7.77 24.44 7.47
N LEU A 333 -8.32 23.99 6.36
CA LEU A 333 -9.31 22.92 6.31
C LEU A 333 -8.65 21.58 5.98
N PHE A 334 -9.10 20.53 6.66
CA PHE A 334 -8.62 19.17 6.46
C PHE A 334 -9.55 18.42 5.51
N TYR A 335 -9.35 18.62 4.20
CA TYR A 335 -10.12 17.96 3.17
C TYR A 335 -9.90 16.46 3.16
N GLU A 336 -10.84 15.72 2.60
CA GLU A 336 -10.84 14.27 2.54
C GLU A 336 -9.68 13.73 1.68
N TYR A 337 -9.47 14.38 0.51
CA TYR A 337 -8.39 14.08 -0.42
C TYR A 337 -8.00 15.32 -1.23
N PHE A 338 -6.97 15.20 -2.05
CA PHE A 338 -6.38 16.33 -2.76
C PHE A 338 -6.23 16.02 -4.24
N HIS A 339 -6.47 17.04 -5.08
CA HIS A 339 -6.36 16.91 -6.53
C HIS A 339 -4.96 16.43 -6.94
N GLY A 340 -4.91 15.39 -7.80
CA GLY A 340 -3.67 14.72 -8.20
C GLY A 340 -2.64 15.59 -8.94
N ASP A 341 -3.05 16.74 -9.52
CA ASP A 341 -2.14 17.58 -10.31
C ASP A 341 -1.86 18.95 -9.68
N ASN A 342 -2.77 19.52 -8.86
CA ASN A 342 -2.60 20.84 -8.28
C ASN A 342 -2.77 20.92 -6.77
N SER A 343 -3.02 19.79 -6.10
CA SER A 343 -3.12 19.66 -4.64
C SER A 343 -4.31 20.40 -4.00
N ARG A 344 -5.30 20.86 -4.78
CA ARG A 344 -6.54 21.45 -4.26
C ARG A 344 -7.26 20.46 -3.35
N GLY A 345 -7.80 20.94 -2.23
CA GLY A 345 -8.64 20.14 -1.34
C GLY A 345 -9.98 19.76 -1.98
N ILE A 346 -10.41 18.51 -1.79
CA ILE A 346 -11.62 17.94 -2.38
C ILE A 346 -12.34 17.06 -1.35
N GLY A 347 -13.62 16.86 -1.54
CA GLY A 347 -14.47 16.07 -0.64
C GLY A 347 -14.85 16.83 0.63
N ALA A 348 -15.10 16.10 1.71
CA ALA A 348 -15.47 16.70 2.98
C ALA A 348 -14.31 17.50 3.58
N SER A 349 -14.58 18.74 4.05
CA SER A 349 -13.56 19.69 4.49
C SER A 349 -13.11 19.54 5.97
N HIS A 350 -13.66 18.56 6.68
CA HIS A 350 -13.40 18.34 8.12
C HIS A 350 -13.02 16.89 8.45
N GLN A 351 -12.17 16.28 7.63
CA GLN A 351 -11.65 14.91 7.85
C GLN A 351 -10.41 14.91 8.75
N THR A 352 -10.54 15.44 9.95
CA THR A 352 -9.42 15.60 10.90
C THR A 352 -8.79 14.28 11.33
N GLY A 353 -9.58 13.21 11.48
CA GLY A 353 -9.08 11.85 11.76
C GLY A 353 -8.36 11.19 10.59
N TRP A 354 -8.50 11.74 9.40
CA TRP A 354 -7.98 11.23 8.13
C TRP A 354 -6.77 12.05 7.67
N THR A 355 -7.00 13.31 7.34
CA THR A 355 -5.98 14.23 6.83
C THR A 355 -5.17 14.90 7.94
N GLY A 356 -5.70 14.99 9.15
CA GLY A 356 -5.00 15.54 10.33
C GLY A 356 -3.72 14.78 10.69
N ILE A 357 -3.47 13.61 10.10
CA ILE A 357 -2.20 12.88 10.23
C ILE A 357 -1.00 13.72 9.77
N VAL A 358 -1.22 14.77 8.95
CA VAL A 358 -0.18 15.73 8.55
C VAL A 358 0.47 16.40 9.75
N ALA A 359 -0.27 16.64 10.84
CA ALA A 359 0.29 17.18 12.07
C ALA A 359 1.34 16.28 12.70
N LYS A 360 1.14 14.94 12.64
CA LYS A 360 2.14 13.97 13.07
C LYS A 360 3.38 14.00 12.17
N LEU A 361 3.18 14.17 10.88
CA LEU A 361 4.28 14.31 9.93
C LEU A 361 5.10 15.56 10.26
N ILE A 362 4.49 16.71 10.47
CA ILE A 362 5.16 17.97 10.83
C ILE A 362 5.94 17.81 12.16
N ASN A 363 5.30 17.27 13.21
CA ASN A 363 5.92 17.11 14.52
C ASN A 363 7.11 16.14 14.53
N LYS A 364 7.18 15.21 13.59
CA LYS A 364 8.28 14.23 13.51
C LYS A 364 9.55 14.82 12.87
N TYR A 365 9.44 15.95 12.17
CA TYR A 365 10.48 16.53 11.32
C TYR A 365 10.92 17.94 11.71
N HIS A 366 10.38 18.45 12.80
CA HIS A 366 10.82 19.64 13.51
C HIS A 366 11.31 19.30 14.93
#